data_71207db50d14c5c463e8dd54fb44f9c2
#
_entry.id   71207db50d14c5c463e8dd54fb44f9c2
#
_cell.length_a   1.000
_cell.length_b   1.000
_cell.length_c   1.000
_cell.angle_alpha   90.00
_cell.angle_beta   90.00
_cell.angle_gamma   90.00
#
_symmetry.space_group_name_H-M   'P 1'
#
loop_
_entity.id
_entity.type
_entity.pdbx_description
1 polymer ?
#
loop_
_entity_poly.entity_id
_entity_poly.type
_entity_poly.pdbx_seq_one_letter_code
_entity_poly.pdbx_strand_id
1 'polypeptide(L)' 'ANPFSLSNYLPYLEAALPSLPANQEQCIRLFYLQGKNYQEIMHITGYSFKEVKSNLQNGKRNLKIKITAKLKQHDA' A
#
# COMPACT_ATOMS: atom_id res chain seq x y z
N ALA A 1 -0.80 19.71 0.91
CA ALA A 1 -1.15 18.39 0.40
C ALA A 1 0.07 17.49 0.32
N ASN A 2 -0.13 16.21 0.47
CA ASN A 2 0.94 15.22 0.37
C ASN A 2 1.38 15.12 -1.11
N PRO A 3 2.67 15.40 -1.43
CA PRO A 3 3.13 15.30 -2.81
C PRO A 3 3.09 13.88 -3.36
N PHE A 4 3.06 12.86 -2.48
CA PHE A 4 2.92 11.47 -2.89
C PHE A 4 1.55 10.95 -2.45
N SER A 5 0.68 10.64 -3.41
CA SER A 5 -0.62 10.03 -3.17
C SER A 5 -0.70 8.72 -3.93
N LEU A 6 -1.02 7.64 -3.23
CA LEU A 6 -1.12 6.33 -3.86
C LEU A 6 -2.19 6.30 -4.95
N SER A 7 -3.27 7.07 -4.78
CA SER A 7 -4.35 7.08 -5.78
C SER A 7 -3.90 7.65 -7.13
N ASN A 8 -2.86 8.49 -7.14
CA ASN A 8 -2.33 9.04 -8.39
C ASN A 8 -1.48 8.02 -9.16
N TYR A 9 -1.14 6.89 -8.54
CA TYR A 9 -0.24 5.89 -9.11
C TYR A 9 -0.88 4.52 -9.23
N LEU A 10 -2.23 4.48 -9.40
CA LEU A 10 -2.95 3.20 -9.42
C LEU A 10 -2.37 2.17 -10.39
N PRO A 11 -2.00 2.52 -11.64
CA PRO A 11 -1.42 1.50 -12.53
C PRO A 11 -0.11 0.93 -12.01
N TYR A 12 0.73 1.77 -11.38
CA TYR A 12 1.99 1.33 -10.80
C TYR A 12 1.77 0.59 -9.48
N LEU A 13 0.73 0.98 -8.76
CA LEU A 13 0.37 0.38 -7.48
C LEU A 13 0.09 -1.11 -7.66
N GLU A 14 -0.76 -1.47 -8.61
CA GLU A 14 -1.11 -2.86 -8.86
C GLU A 14 0.11 -3.69 -9.27
N ALA A 15 1.00 -3.11 -10.07
CA ALA A 15 2.21 -3.78 -10.50
C ALA A 15 3.19 -4.00 -9.36
N ALA A 16 3.23 -3.08 -8.38
CA ALA A 16 4.18 -3.12 -7.28
C ALA A 16 3.70 -3.95 -6.09
N LEU A 17 2.38 -4.10 -5.93
CA LEU A 17 1.81 -4.77 -4.76
C LEU A 17 2.34 -6.17 -4.52
N PRO A 18 2.47 -7.04 -5.55
CA PRO A 18 2.96 -8.40 -5.30
C PRO A 18 4.38 -8.47 -4.74
N SER A 19 5.15 -7.39 -4.83
CA SER A 19 6.52 -7.35 -4.29
C SER A 19 6.56 -7.04 -2.79
N LEU A 20 5.43 -6.68 -2.20
CA LEU A 20 5.36 -6.41 -0.75
C LEU A 20 5.22 -7.72 0.04
N PRO A 21 5.64 -7.71 1.32
CA PRO A 21 5.27 -8.81 2.22
C PRO A 21 3.75 -9.00 2.23
N ALA A 22 3.31 -10.24 2.39
CA ALA A 22 1.89 -10.58 2.25
C ALA A 22 0.99 -9.77 3.16
N ASN A 23 1.41 -9.52 4.41
CA ASN A 23 0.61 -8.76 5.37
C ASN A 23 0.45 -7.29 4.94
N GLN A 24 1.50 -6.70 4.38
CA GLN A 24 1.43 -5.32 3.89
C GLN A 24 0.59 -5.24 2.62
N GLU A 25 0.79 -6.16 1.71
CA GLU A 25 0.02 -6.21 0.47
C GLU A 25 -1.47 -6.32 0.77
N GLN A 26 -1.86 -7.23 1.66
CA GLN A 26 -3.25 -7.44 2.02
C GLN A 26 -3.89 -6.17 2.58
N CYS A 27 -3.24 -5.52 3.52
CA CYS A 27 -3.78 -4.30 4.13
C CYS A 27 -3.89 -3.16 3.12
N ILE A 28 -2.88 -3.00 2.28
CA ILE A 28 -2.90 -1.95 1.25
C ILE A 28 -4.03 -2.19 0.24
N ARG A 29 -4.22 -3.43 -0.21
CA ARG A 29 -5.32 -3.74 -1.14
C ARG A 29 -6.68 -3.45 -0.52
N LEU A 30 -6.88 -3.87 0.73
CA LEU A 30 -8.15 -3.65 1.41
C LEU A 30 -8.44 -2.16 1.59
N PHE A 31 -7.44 -1.39 2.00
CA PHE A 31 -7.63 0.02 2.29
C PHE A 31 -7.77 0.86 1.02
N TYR A 32 -6.82 0.75 0.09
CA TYR A 32 -6.74 1.65 -1.06
C TYR A 32 -7.55 1.18 -2.26
N LEU A 33 -7.65 -0.12 -2.48
CA LEU A 33 -8.35 -0.64 -3.66
C LEU A 33 -9.80 -1.01 -3.37
N GLN A 34 -10.09 -1.48 -2.15
CA GLN A 34 -11.43 -1.90 -1.78
C GLN A 34 -12.16 -0.92 -0.86
N GLY A 35 -11.49 0.14 -0.42
CA GLY A 35 -12.10 1.18 0.38
C GLY A 35 -12.50 0.76 1.79
N LYS A 36 -11.84 -0.25 2.34
CA LYS A 36 -12.14 -0.70 3.70
C LYS A 36 -11.52 0.21 4.72
N ASN A 37 -12.23 0.42 5.85
CA ASN A 37 -11.68 1.18 6.96
C ASN A 37 -10.86 0.26 7.88
N TYR A 38 -10.21 0.84 8.89
CA TYR A 38 -9.34 0.08 9.79
C TYR A 38 -10.09 -1.05 10.50
N GLN A 39 -11.30 -0.78 10.98
CA GLN A 39 -12.07 -1.81 11.69
C GLN A 39 -12.45 -2.96 10.78
N GLU A 40 -12.83 -2.65 9.55
CA GLU A 40 -13.15 -3.69 8.56
C GLU A 40 -11.93 -4.54 8.24
N ILE A 41 -10.77 -3.91 8.09
CA ILE A 41 -9.53 -4.62 7.83
C ILE A 41 -9.17 -5.53 9.00
N MET A 42 -9.32 -5.03 10.24
CA MET A 42 -9.09 -5.84 11.44
C MET A 42 -9.99 -7.08 11.44
N HIS A 43 -11.25 -6.90 11.09
CA HIS A 43 -12.20 -8.01 11.05
C HIS A 43 -11.84 -9.03 9.98
N ILE A 44 -11.48 -8.56 8.79
CA ILE A 44 -11.16 -9.43 7.66
C ILE A 44 -9.87 -10.20 7.90
N THR A 45 -8.84 -9.52 8.43
CA THR A 45 -7.49 -10.08 8.54
C THR A 45 -7.24 -10.76 9.88
N GLY A 46 -7.96 -10.36 10.92
CA GLY A 46 -7.66 -10.79 12.29
C GLY A 46 -6.53 -10.01 12.94
N TYR A 47 -5.98 -9.02 12.26
CA TYR A 47 -4.90 -8.19 12.82
C TYR A 47 -5.46 -7.21 13.83
N SER A 48 -4.62 -6.82 14.81
CA SER A 48 -4.95 -5.75 15.75
C SER A 48 -4.92 -4.40 15.03
N PHE A 49 -5.49 -3.38 15.68
CA PHE A 49 -5.42 -2.01 15.15
C PHE A 49 -3.97 -1.58 14.90
N LYS A 50 -3.10 -1.87 15.85
CA LYS A 50 -1.68 -1.52 15.74
C LYS A 50 -1.04 -2.20 14.55
N GLU A 51 -1.36 -3.48 14.33
CA GLU A 51 -0.83 -4.23 13.20
C GLU A 51 -1.33 -3.69 11.86
N VAL A 52 -2.62 -3.37 11.77
CA VAL A 52 -3.17 -2.77 10.56
C VAL A 52 -2.49 -1.45 10.25
N LYS A 53 -2.39 -0.58 11.26
CA LYS A 53 -1.75 0.72 11.11
C LYS A 53 -0.29 0.58 10.66
N SER A 54 0.45 -0.32 11.30
CA SER A 54 1.85 -0.57 10.96
C SER A 54 2.00 -1.11 9.54
N ASN A 55 1.16 -2.08 9.16
CA ASN A 55 1.20 -2.66 7.82
C ASN A 55 0.88 -1.62 6.75
N LEU A 56 -0.06 -0.72 7.01
CA LEU A 56 -0.40 0.33 6.06
C LEU A 56 0.75 1.34 5.94
N GLN A 57 1.33 1.75 7.06
CA GLN A 57 2.45 2.71 7.03
C GLN A 57 3.67 2.13 6.33
N ASN A 58 4.05 0.91 6.69
CA ASN A 58 5.22 0.26 6.09
C ASN A 58 4.97 -0.09 4.63
N GLY A 59 3.78 -0.58 4.33
CA GLY A 59 3.41 -0.89 2.95
C GLY A 59 3.43 0.34 2.05
N LYS A 60 2.88 1.44 2.53
CA LYS A 60 2.88 2.70 1.80
C LYS A 60 4.30 3.18 1.53
N ARG A 61 5.17 3.11 2.54
CA ARG A 61 6.58 3.52 2.38
C ARG A 61 7.30 2.65 1.36
N ASN A 62 7.12 1.34 1.45
CA ASN A 62 7.76 0.41 0.52
C ASN A 62 7.25 0.59 -0.91
N LEU A 63 5.96 0.85 -1.07
CA LEU A 63 5.40 1.14 -2.39
C LEU A 63 5.98 2.42 -2.97
N LYS A 64 6.09 3.46 -2.15
CA LYS A 64 6.67 4.72 -2.59
C LYS A 64 8.09 4.52 -3.13
N ILE A 65 8.90 3.75 -2.41
CA ILE A 65 10.27 3.46 -2.84
C ILE A 65 10.27 2.72 -4.18
N LYS A 66 9.45 1.69 -4.32
CA LYS A 66 9.41 0.88 -5.54
C LYS A 66 8.88 1.65 -6.73
N ILE A 67 7.82 2.43 -6.55
CA ILE A 67 7.24 3.22 -7.62
C ILE A 67 8.20 4.31 -8.06
N THR A 68 8.83 4.99 -7.11
CA THR A 68 9.80 6.04 -7.40
C THR A 68 10.99 5.49 -8.18
N ALA A 69 11.50 4.33 -7.80
CA ALA A 69 12.60 3.69 -8.50
C ALA A 69 12.21 3.35 -9.94
N LYS A 70 10.99 2.83 -10.14
CA LYS A 70 10.52 2.48 -11.47
C LYS A 70 10.36 3.71 -12.35
N LEU A 71 9.85 4.79 -11.81
CA LEU A 71 9.70 6.04 -12.55
C LEU A 71 11.05 6.62 -12.95
N LYS A 72 12.05 6.53 -12.07
CA LYS A 72 13.40 6.98 -12.39
C LYS A 72 14.02 6.17 -13.51
N GLN A 73 13.82 4.86 -13.50
CA GLN A 73 14.31 4.00 -14.56
C GLN A 73 13.66 4.34 -15.90
N HIS A 74 12.40 4.73 -15.87
CA HIS A 74 11.67 5.04 -17.07
C HIS A 74 12.12 6.36 -17.68
N ASP A 75 12.59 7.28 -16.87
CA ASP A 75 13.07 8.60 -17.29
C ASP A 75 14.51 8.58 -17.81
N ALA A 76 15.19 7.50 -17.62
CA ALA A 76 16.59 7.39 -18.07
C ALA A 76 16.72 7.06 -19.60
#